data_b9b5bea82088f5d340212a057c2473c0
#
_entry.id   b9b5bea82088f5d340212a057c2473c0
#
_cell.length_a   1.000
_cell.length_b   1.000
_cell.length_c   1.000
_cell.angle_alpha   90.00
_cell.angle_beta   90.00
_cell.angle_gamma   90.00
#
_symmetry.space_group_name_H-M   'P 1'
#
loop_
_entity.id
_entity.type
_entity.pdbx_description
1 polymer ?
#
loop_
_entity_poly.entity_id
_entity_poly.type
_entity_poly.pdbx_seq_one_letter_code
_entity_poly.pdbx_strand_id
1 'polypeptide(L)'
;MRYTGSSWKQSRRLGFSTLETGKELAKRPYGPGQHGNSRKKKLSEYGKQLTEKQKLRQMYGVNERQFRRLFMIALKSNEVTGVAFMKLLESRLDNLVFRMGFARTRRGARQLVNHGHKEAILRSSIDAPLETEIAPFNT
;
A
#
# COMPACT_ATOMS: atom_id res chain seq x y z
N MET A 1 5.35 14.31 -6.69
CA MET A 1 6.58 13.69 -7.24
C MET A 1 6.56 12.19 -6.97
N ARG A 2 6.84 11.34 -7.98
CA ARG A 2 6.88 9.87 -7.84
C ARG A 2 8.20 9.45 -7.20
N TYR A 3 8.14 8.53 -6.24
CA TYR A 3 9.38 7.96 -5.67
C TYR A 3 10.02 6.99 -6.68
N THR A 4 11.25 7.25 -7.07
CA THR A 4 12.02 6.45 -8.05
C THR A 4 13.06 5.54 -7.39
N GLY A 5 13.27 5.67 -6.09
CA GLY A 5 14.24 4.86 -5.35
C GLY A 5 13.79 3.41 -5.11
N SER A 6 14.67 2.61 -4.54
CA SER A 6 14.43 1.21 -4.22
C SER A 6 13.33 1.03 -3.16
N SER A 7 12.28 0.26 -3.49
CA SER A 7 11.22 -0.13 -2.57
C SER A 7 11.75 -1.00 -1.41
N TRP A 8 12.76 -1.83 -1.67
CA TRP A 8 13.39 -2.66 -0.63
C TRP A 8 14.07 -1.82 0.45
N LYS A 9 14.69 -0.69 0.08
CA LYS A 9 15.26 0.24 1.07
C LYS A 9 14.15 0.88 1.92
N GLN A 10 12.99 1.19 1.33
CA GLN A 10 11.84 1.73 2.06
C GLN A 10 11.29 0.72 3.07
N SER A 11 11.03 -0.52 2.64
CA SER A 11 10.53 -1.60 3.50
C SER A 11 11.48 -1.84 4.67
N ARG A 12 12.78 -1.97 4.42
CA ARG A 12 13.80 -2.18 5.45
C ARG A 12 13.91 -1.00 6.42
N ARG A 13 13.77 0.24 5.95
CA ARG A 13 13.78 1.43 6.80
C ARG A 13 12.61 1.45 7.79
N LEU A 14 11.43 1.00 7.34
CA LEU A 14 10.21 0.97 8.14
C LEU A 14 10.08 -0.33 8.98
N GLY A 15 10.89 -1.34 8.69
CA GLY A 15 10.71 -2.67 9.26
C GLY A 15 9.37 -3.32 8.89
N PHE A 16 8.81 -2.94 7.74
CA PHE A 16 7.51 -3.37 7.25
C PHE A 16 7.56 -3.61 5.74
N SER A 17 7.01 -4.74 5.26
CA SER A 17 6.99 -5.05 3.83
C SER A 17 5.98 -4.18 3.09
N THR A 18 6.47 -3.18 2.35
CA THR A 18 5.62 -2.31 1.52
C THR A 18 5.16 -2.98 0.23
N LEU A 19 5.77 -4.12 -0.12
CA LEU A 19 5.43 -4.94 -1.30
C LEU A 19 4.54 -6.14 -0.96
N GLU A 20 4.25 -6.36 0.32
CA GLU A 20 3.47 -7.50 0.84
C GLU A 20 4.11 -8.88 0.56
N THR A 21 5.34 -8.93 0.07
CA THR A 21 6.05 -10.17 -0.25
C THR A 21 6.92 -10.69 0.90
N GLY A 22 7.33 -9.84 1.84
CA GLY A 22 8.22 -10.16 2.94
C GLY A 22 9.67 -10.48 2.57
N LYS A 23 9.96 -10.75 1.29
CA LYS A 23 11.29 -11.19 0.81
C LYS A 23 12.42 -10.20 1.13
N GLU A 24 12.12 -8.90 1.10
CA GLU A 24 13.08 -7.84 1.38
C GLU A 24 13.53 -7.80 2.84
N LEU A 25 12.65 -8.19 3.77
CA LEU A 25 12.94 -8.27 5.20
C LEU A 25 13.60 -9.59 5.55
N ALA A 26 13.19 -10.70 4.93
CA ALA A 26 13.80 -12.01 5.12
C ALA A 26 15.28 -12.01 4.68
N LYS A 27 15.59 -11.39 3.53
CA LYS A 27 16.98 -11.34 3.04
C LYS A 27 17.87 -10.42 3.88
N ARG A 28 17.36 -9.29 4.36
CA ARG A 28 18.12 -8.29 5.14
C ARG A 28 17.21 -7.63 6.19
N PRO A 29 17.13 -8.13 7.42
CA PRO A 29 16.19 -7.63 8.44
C PRO A 29 16.59 -6.28 9.05
N TYR A 30 17.75 -5.75 8.68
CA TYR A 30 18.28 -4.49 9.20
C TYR A 30 18.05 -3.30 8.26
N GLY A 31 18.14 -2.09 8.79
CA GLY A 31 17.94 -0.84 8.06
C GLY A 31 18.91 -0.66 6.88
N PRO A 32 18.58 0.19 5.91
CA PRO A 32 19.49 0.51 4.82
C PRO A 32 20.61 1.44 5.27
N GLY A 33 21.74 1.36 4.58
CA GLY A 33 22.91 2.22 4.81
C GLY A 33 23.98 1.58 5.68
N GLN A 34 25.10 2.30 5.87
CA GLN A 34 26.28 1.85 6.62
C GLN A 34 25.93 1.53 8.08
N HIS A 35 25.07 2.31 8.71
CA HIS A 35 24.65 2.15 10.09
C HIS A 35 23.37 1.30 10.27
N GLY A 36 23.00 0.52 9.26
CA GLY A 36 21.78 -0.31 9.31
C GLY A 36 21.71 -1.29 10.46
N ASN A 37 22.86 -1.85 10.86
CA ASN A 37 23.00 -2.79 11.98
C ASN A 37 23.25 -2.13 13.33
N SER A 38 23.43 -0.79 13.38
CA SER A 38 23.66 -0.09 14.63
C SER A 38 22.41 -0.16 15.52
N ARG A 39 22.64 -0.08 16.84
CA ARG A 39 21.56 -0.04 17.83
C ARG A 39 20.62 1.13 17.53
N LYS A 40 19.34 0.83 17.25
CA LYS A 40 18.32 1.85 17.01
C LYS A 40 17.98 2.58 18.31
N LYS A 41 17.95 3.90 18.27
CA LYS A 41 17.43 4.70 19.39
C LYS A 41 15.94 4.42 19.58
N LYS A 42 15.48 4.44 20.84
CA LYS A 42 14.05 4.35 21.16
C LYS A 42 13.31 5.52 20.49
N LEU A 43 12.26 5.19 19.74
CA LEU A 43 11.44 6.21 19.09
C LEU A 43 10.60 6.95 20.12
N SER A 44 10.50 8.28 19.97
CA SER A 44 9.51 9.09 20.68
C SER A 44 8.10 8.70 20.22
N GLU A 45 7.07 9.10 20.97
CA GLU A 45 5.67 8.85 20.60
C GLU A 45 5.33 9.43 19.21
N TYR A 46 5.74 10.65 18.97
CA TYR A 46 5.64 11.27 17.65
C TYR A 46 6.35 10.44 16.56
N GLY A 47 7.55 9.92 16.85
CA GLY A 47 8.30 9.08 15.91
C GLY A 47 7.57 7.79 15.54
N LYS A 48 6.89 7.17 16.51
CA LYS A 48 6.05 5.97 16.27
C LYS A 48 4.88 6.29 15.35
N GLN A 49 4.10 7.33 15.68
CA GLN A 49 2.96 7.78 14.86
C GLN A 49 3.38 8.16 13.44
N LEU A 50 4.50 8.87 13.29
CA LEU A 50 5.05 9.20 11.98
C LEU A 50 5.43 7.93 11.19
N THR A 51 5.99 6.94 11.84
CA THR A 51 6.36 5.66 11.20
C THR A 51 5.12 4.93 10.70
N GLU A 52 4.05 4.83 11.48
CA GLU A 52 2.80 4.22 11.06
C GLU A 52 2.17 4.95 9.86
N LYS A 53 2.13 6.27 9.90
CA LYS A 53 1.70 7.09 8.75
C LYS A 53 2.53 6.77 7.50
N GLN A 54 3.86 6.68 7.63
CA GLN A 54 4.75 6.37 6.50
C GLN A 54 4.58 4.95 5.97
N LYS A 55 4.27 3.95 6.81
CA LYS A 55 3.95 2.59 6.38
C LYS A 55 2.76 2.60 5.41
N LEU A 56 1.63 3.17 5.83
CA LEU A 56 0.43 3.28 4.99
C LEU A 56 0.71 4.04 3.70
N ARG A 57 1.32 5.22 3.80
CA ARG A 57 1.63 6.04 2.63
C ARG A 57 2.48 5.31 1.60
N GLN A 58 3.49 4.57 2.05
CA GLN A 58 4.40 3.86 1.15
C GLN A 58 3.79 2.57 0.60
N MET A 59 2.98 1.86 1.37
CA MET A 59 2.24 0.68 0.94
C MET A 59 1.34 0.99 -0.25
N TYR A 60 0.52 2.05 -0.14
CA TYR A 60 -0.34 2.51 -1.24
C TYR A 60 0.39 3.37 -2.29
N GLY A 61 1.64 3.72 -2.05
CA GLY A 61 2.44 4.55 -2.96
C GLY A 61 1.87 5.94 -3.20
N VAL A 62 1.16 6.51 -2.24
CA VAL A 62 0.49 7.81 -2.33
C VAL A 62 1.45 8.94 -1.96
N ASN A 63 1.36 10.09 -2.67
CA ASN A 63 2.09 11.30 -2.30
C ASN A 63 1.53 11.91 -1.01
N GLU A 64 2.36 12.61 -0.25
CA GLU A 64 1.96 13.26 1.01
C GLU A 64 0.75 14.19 0.82
N ARG A 65 0.75 14.98 -0.27
CA ARG A 65 -0.35 15.89 -0.59
C ARG A 65 -1.68 15.15 -0.84
N GLN A 66 -1.64 14.05 -1.59
CA GLN A 66 -2.81 13.22 -1.84
C GLN A 66 -3.27 12.49 -0.57
N PHE A 67 -2.33 11.97 0.21
CA PHE A 67 -2.60 11.29 1.47
C PHE A 67 -3.34 12.22 2.44
N ARG A 68 -2.83 13.45 2.60
CA ARG A 68 -3.47 14.49 3.42
C ARG A 68 -4.87 14.84 2.91
N ARG A 69 -5.04 14.98 1.58
CA ARG A 69 -6.36 15.24 0.99
C ARG A 69 -7.38 14.14 1.31
N LEU A 70 -7.00 12.88 1.14
CA LEU A 70 -7.86 11.73 1.46
C LEU A 70 -8.20 11.68 2.95
N PHE A 71 -7.24 11.98 3.81
CA PHE A 71 -7.48 12.06 5.25
C PHE A 71 -8.46 13.17 5.62
N MET A 72 -8.37 14.35 5.00
CA MET A 72 -9.32 15.44 5.22
C MET A 72 -10.74 15.09 4.73
N ILE A 73 -10.87 14.27 3.68
CA ILE A 73 -12.16 13.75 3.22
C ILE A 73 -12.71 12.75 4.26
N ALA A 74 -11.87 11.86 4.78
CA ALA A 74 -12.26 10.89 5.80
C ALA A 74 -12.74 11.57 7.09
N LEU A 75 -12.13 12.68 7.51
CA LEU A 75 -12.55 13.45 8.68
C LEU A 75 -13.95 14.04 8.56
N LYS A 76 -14.42 14.29 7.33
CA LYS A 76 -15.77 14.84 7.07
C LYS A 76 -16.84 13.77 6.97
N SER A 77 -16.46 12.49 6.98
CA SER A 77 -17.42 11.39 6.94
C SER A 77 -18.06 11.15 8.30
N ASN A 78 -19.29 10.62 8.30
CA ASN A 78 -19.99 10.24 9.53
C ASN A 78 -19.50 8.92 10.13
N GLU A 79 -18.54 8.24 9.47
CA GLU A 79 -17.96 6.99 9.95
C GLU A 79 -16.73 7.23 10.82
N VAL A 80 -16.28 6.18 11.51
CA VAL A 80 -14.98 6.22 12.21
C VAL A 80 -13.89 6.60 11.23
N THR A 81 -13.18 7.69 11.49
CA THR A 81 -12.20 8.29 10.57
C THR A 81 -11.19 7.29 10.01
N GLY A 82 -10.70 6.37 10.85
CA GLY A 82 -9.75 5.33 10.43
C GLY A 82 -10.34 4.38 9.39
N VAL A 83 -11.59 3.94 9.59
CA VAL A 83 -12.31 3.04 8.67
C VAL A 83 -12.60 3.77 7.35
N ALA A 84 -13.14 4.98 7.43
CA ALA A 84 -13.41 5.82 6.26
C ALA A 84 -12.14 6.07 5.44
N PHE A 85 -11.03 6.35 6.12
CA PHE A 85 -9.74 6.58 5.46
C PHE A 85 -9.21 5.33 4.76
N MET A 86 -9.30 4.15 5.39
CA MET A 86 -8.91 2.89 4.76
C MET A 86 -9.80 2.56 3.55
N LYS A 87 -11.11 2.77 3.63
CA LYS A 87 -12.03 2.63 2.49
C LYS A 87 -11.61 3.50 1.32
N LEU A 88 -11.27 4.78 1.56
CA LEU A 88 -10.79 5.70 0.52
C LEU A 88 -9.45 5.29 -0.10
N LEU A 89 -8.56 4.67 0.66
CA LEU A 89 -7.31 4.14 0.12
C LEU A 89 -7.52 2.86 -0.70
N GLU A 90 -8.39 1.97 -0.24
CA GLU A 90 -8.71 0.71 -0.94
C GLU A 90 -9.55 0.94 -2.21
N SER A 91 -10.45 1.92 -2.23
CA SER A 91 -11.30 2.25 -3.40
C SER A 91 -10.55 2.89 -4.57
N ARG A 92 -9.26 3.15 -4.44
CA ARG A 92 -8.45 3.70 -5.54
C ARG A 92 -8.34 2.69 -6.68
N LEU A 93 -8.53 3.14 -7.92
CA LEU A 93 -8.49 2.28 -9.09
C LEU A 93 -7.18 1.50 -9.23
N ASP A 94 -6.02 2.12 -8.95
CA ASP A 94 -4.73 1.46 -8.99
C ASP A 94 -4.63 0.32 -7.95
N ASN A 95 -5.26 0.48 -6.81
CA ASN A 95 -5.31 -0.55 -5.79
C ASN A 95 -6.33 -1.66 -6.13
N LEU A 96 -7.49 -1.32 -6.67
CA LEU A 96 -8.48 -2.30 -7.14
C LEU A 96 -7.88 -3.23 -8.20
N VAL A 97 -7.20 -2.67 -9.21
CA VAL A 97 -6.49 -3.44 -10.25
C VAL A 97 -5.44 -4.38 -9.65
N PHE A 98 -4.75 -3.94 -8.61
CA PHE A 98 -3.82 -4.81 -7.87
C PHE A 98 -4.55 -5.93 -7.11
N ARG A 99 -5.64 -5.62 -6.41
CA ARG A 99 -6.44 -6.61 -5.66
C ARG A 99 -7.08 -7.66 -6.57
N MET A 100 -7.51 -7.26 -7.76
CA MET A 100 -8.04 -8.16 -8.79
C MET A 100 -6.97 -9.06 -9.44
N GLY A 101 -5.68 -8.88 -9.10
CA GLY A 101 -4.60 -9.73 -9.59
C GLY A 101 -4.04 -9.36 -10.97
N PHE A 102 -4.50 -8.28 -11.63
CA PHE A 102 -3.99 -7.84 -12.93
C PHE A 102 -2.52 -7.39 -12.90
N ALA A 103 -2.00 -7.11 -11.74
CA ALA A 103 -0.60 -6.75 -11.58
C ALA A 103 -0.02 -7.34 -10.29
N ARG A 104 1.24 -7.78 -10.35
CA ARG A 104 1.95 -8.34 -9.18
C ARG A 104 2.28 -7.30 -8.09
N THR A 105 2.20 -6.02 -8.41
CA THR A 105 2.52 -4.93 -7.47
C THR A 105 1.60 -3.74 -7.70
N ARG A 106 1.33 -2.97 -6.64
CA ARG A 106 0.56 -1.70 -6.76
C ARG A 106 1.21 -0.69 -7.71
N ARG A 107 2.54 -0.71 -7.85
CA ARG A 107 3.26 0.14 -8.83
C ARG A 107 2.97 -0.30 -10.26
N GLY A 108 2.96 -1.60 -10.53
CA GLY A 108 2.58 -2.16 -11.82
C GLY A 108 1.12 -1.85 -12.15
N ALA A 109 0.21 -2.05 -11.22
CA ALA A 109 -1.20 -1.70 -11.36
C ALA A 109 -1.39 -0.21 -11.74
N ARG A 110 -0.70 0.68 -11.04
CA ARG A 110 -0.71 2.11 -11.36
C ARG A 110 -0.19 2.41 -12.77
N GLN A 111 0.82 1.70 -13.21
CA GLN A 111 1.34 1.84 -14.57
C GLN A 111 0.30 1.42 -15.60
N LEU A 112 -0.36 0.28 -15.42
CA LEU A 112 -1.45 -0.19 -16.28
C LEU A 112 -2.58 0.85 -16.38
N VAL A 113 -3.01 1.38 -15.23
CA VAL A 113 -4.06 2.41 -15.19
C VAL A 113 -3.64 3.68 -15.92
N ASN A 114 -2.40 4.14 -15.72
CA ASN A 114 -1.89 5.36 -16.34
C ASN A 114 -1.65 5.22 -17.86
N HIS A 115 -1.32 4.03 -18.33
CA HIS A 115 -1.12 3.75 -19.75
C HIS A 115 -2.43 3.49 -20.53
N GLY A 116 -3.59 3.71 -19.92
CA GLY A 116 -4.87 3.63 -20.59
C GLY A 116 -5.45 2.22 -20.76
N HIS A 117 -4.87 1.19 -20.11
CA HIS A 117 -5.42 -0.17 -20.14
C HIS A 117 -6.73 -0.34 -19.33
N LYS A 118 -7.41 0.77 -19.04
CA LYS A 118 -8.63 0.80 -18.22
C LYS A 118 -9.77 -0.02 -18.84
N GLU A 119 -9.96 0.11 -20.15
CA GLU A 119 -11.01 -0.59 -20.87
C GLU A 119 -10.81 -2.10 -20.91
N ALA A 120 -9.57 -2.54 -21.14
CA ALA A 120 -9.23 -3.96 -21.10
C ALA A 120 -9.45 -4.57 -19.71
N ILE A 121 -9.10 -3.83 -18.66
CA ILE A 121 -9.31 -4.25 -17.27
C ILE A 121 -10.80 -4.34 -16.96
N LEU A 122 -11.59 -3.35 -17.36
CA LEU A 122 -13.03 -3.34 -17.12
C LEU A 122 -13.74 -4.46 -17.90
N ARG A 123 -13.38 -4.71 -19.15
CA ARG A 123 -13.93 -5.82 -19.95
C ARG A 123 -13.62 -7.18 -19.30
N SER A 124 -12.38 -7.44 -18.94
CA SER A 124 -12.00 -8.70 -18.28
C SER A 124 -12.66 -8.90 -16.92
N SER A 125 -13.05 -7.83 -16.22
CA SER A 125 -13.81 -7.92 -14.96
C SER A 125 -15.28 -8.27 -15.19
N ILE A 126 -15.84 -7.92 -16.35
CA ILE A 126 -17.23 -8.25 -16.71
C ILE A 126 -17.31 -9.69 -17.21
N ASP A 127 -16.30 -10.13 -17.94
CA ASP A 127 -16.24 -11.49 -18.52
C ASP A 127 -15.74 -12.56 -17.52
N ALA A 128 -15.27 -12.17 -16.34
CA ALA A 128 -14.90 -13.12 -15.30
C ALA A 128 -16.15 -13.77 -14.70
N PRO A 129 -16.33 -15.11 -14.79
CA PRO A 129 -17.44 -15.78 -14.14
C PRO A 129 -17.40 -15.51 -12.64
N LEU A 130 -18.56 -15.21 -12.06
CA LEU A 130 -18.75 -15.01 -10.60
C LEU A 130 -18.67 -16.36 -9.84
N GLU A 131 -17.64 -17.13 -10.10
CA GLU A 131 -17.31 -18.31 -9.29
C GLU A 131 -16.38 -17.92 -8.15
N THR A 132 -16.89 -17.17 -7.20
CA THR A 132 -16.34 -17.18 -5.86
C THR A 132 -17.07 -18.24 -5.06
N GLU A 133 -16.62 -19.47 -5.12
CA GLU A 133 -16.84 -20.42 -4.03
C GLU A 133 -16.28 -19.81 -2.76
N ILE A 134 -17.16 -19.26 -1.96
CA ILE A 134 -16.87 -18.92 -0.56
C ILE A 134 -16.75 -20.28 0.13
N ALA A 135 -15.51 -20.74 0.31
CA ALA A 135 -15.25 -21.90 1.14
C ALA A 135 -15.82 -21.63 2.54
N PRO A 136 -16.66 -22.52 3.10
CA PRO A 136 -17.21 -22.31 4.43
C PRO A 136 -16.06 -22.36 5.44
N PHE A 137 -15.97 -21.36 6.30
CA PHE A 137 -15.14 -21.41 7.49
C PHE A 137 -15.64 -22.56 8.35
N ASN A 138 -14.91 -23.67 8.38
CA ASN A 138 -15.13 -24.72 9.36
C ASN A 138 -14.69 -24.24 10.73
N THR A 139 -15.65 -24.22 11.66
CA THR A 139 -15.51 -24.06 13.10
C THR A 139 -14.51 -25.00 13.72
#